data_e521af3db8a9f0c821c517c2784a6dbd
#
_entry.id   e521af3db8a9f0c821c517c2784a6dbd
#
_cell.length_a   1.000
_cell.length_b   1.000
_cell.length_c   1.000
_cell.angle_alpha   90.00
_cell.angle_beta   90.00
_cell.angle_gamma   90.00
#
_symmetry.space_group_name_H-M   'P 1'
#
loop_
_entity.id
_entity.type
_entity.pdbx_description
1 polymer ?
#
loop_
_entity_poly.entity_id
_entity_poly.type
_entity_poly.pdbx_seq_one_letter_code
_entity_poly.pdbx_strand_id
1 'polypeptide(L)'
;RLCVRPTSETIICSMYSKWIQSYRDLPLLYNQWANVVRWEKNTRPFLRTSEFLWQEGHTAHATAEEAQEETERMLEVYRDFMENVLAIPVICGRKSEKEKFAGAEATYTLEAMMQDGKALQMGTSHNLGDHFAKAYDITYLSREGRHEYCFTTSWGVSTRMIGGLIMTHGDDRGLMFPPRIAPVQLIILPIAQHKPGVLDKAYELKKMLSDAGIRVELDDSDQSAGWKFNQWEMKGVPVRLEIGPKDIENNQVVLVRRDTHEKIFVSIDGLADTLKQLFDTVQNDMYNRAKENRIMHTVVAKNMDELNAGVQNGFVKAMWCGDRACEDKIKEMTGATTRCMPFDADDIADIHLLEVFVGILTEVIAAYIALDVALEILDVAEGS
;
A
#
# COMPACT_ATOMS: atom_id res chain seq x y z
N ARG A 1 -15.25 4.04 33.86
CA ARG A 1 -14.29 4.64 32.91
C ARG A 1 -14.25 3.80 31.65
N LEU A 2 -14.35 4.40 30.49
CA LEU A 2 -14.09 3.78 29.20
C LEU A 2 -12.68 4.19 28.75
N CYS A 3 -11.96 3.26 28.12
CA CYS A 3 -10.66 3.51 27.51
C CYS A 3 -10.75 3.09 26.04
N VAL A 4 -10.41 4.00 25.15
CA VAL A 4 -10.35 3.71 23.72
C VAL A 4 -8.96 3.16 23.42
N ARG A 5 -8.88 2.00 22.75
CA ARG A 5 -7.60 1.36 22.44
C ARG A 5 -6.86 2.12 21.33
N PRO A 6 -5.57 2.45 21.51
CA PRO A 6 -4.74 3.01 20.46
C PRO A 6 -4.05 1.92 19.62
N THR A 7 -4.07 0.66 20.09
CA THR A 7 -3.50 -0.55 19.51
C THR A 7 -4.04 -1.75 20.27
N SER A 8 -3.92 -2.97 19.73
CA SER A 8 -4.60 -4.14 20.29
C SER A 8 -3.70 -5.13 21.03
N GLU A 9 -2.38 -4.99 21.04
CA GLU A 9 -1.45 -5.93 21.67
C GLU A 9 -1.81 -6.21 23.13
N THR A 10 -2.10 -5.17 23.91
CA THR A 10 -2.44 -5.28 25.34
C THR A 10 -3.71 -6.11 25.57
N ILE A 11 -4.75 -5.87 24.79
CA ILE A 11 -6.04 -6.57 24.91
C ILE A 11 -5.88 -8.02 24.45
N ILE A 12 -5.23 -8.23 23.31
CA ILE A 12 -5.02 -9.56 22.72
C ILE A 12 -4.14 -10.41 23.63
N CYS A 13 -3.02 -9.89 24.12
CA CYS A 13 -2.14 -10.60 25.05
C CYS A 13 -2.85 -10.98 26.35
N SER A 14 -3.68 -10.08 26.89
CA SER A 14 -4.52 -10.39 28.06
C SER A 14 -5.54 -11.51 27.80
N MET A 15 -5.96 -11.72 26.56
CA MET A 15 -6.83 -12.83 26.18
C MET A 15 -6.03 -14.11 25.91
N TYR A 16 -4.86 -14.00 25.30
CA TYR A 16 -3.96 -15.15 25.06
C TYR A 16 -3.55 -15.85 26.33
N SER A 17 -3.29 -15.12 27.43
CA SER A 17 -2.99 -15.74 28.73
C SER A 17 -4.13 -16.62 29.27
N LYS A 18 -5.36 -16.47 28.74
CA LYS A 18 -6.51 -17.28 29.10
C LYS A 18 -6.80 -18.40 28.10
N TRP A 19 -6.51 -18.17 26.82
CA TRP A 19 -6.86 -19.09 25.75
C TRP A 19 -5.79 -20.14 25.49
N ILE A 20 -4.51 -19.78 25.66
CA ILE A 20 -3.37 -20.67 25.44
C ILE A 20 -3.12 -21.43 26.76
N GLN A 21 -3.24 -22.76 26.72
CA GLN A 21 -3.06 -23.61 27.87
C GLN A 21 -2.00 -24.72 27.62
N SER A 22 -1.89 -25.18 26.39
CA SER A 22 -0.99 -26.27 26.02
C SER A 22 -0.36 -26.05 24.62
N TYR A 23 0.67 -26.85 24.33
CA TYR A 23 1.30 -26.86 23.00
C TYR A 23 0.33 -27.14 21.85
N ARG A 24 -0.86 -27.69 22.12
CA ARG A 24 -1.88 -27.98 21.10
C ARG A 24 -2.64 -26.73 20.65
N ASP A 25 -2.55 -25.67 21.42
CA ASP A 25 -3.18 -24.39 21.11
C ASP A 25 -2.28 -23.52 20.22
N LEU A 26 -1.05 -23.98 19.94
CA LEU A 26 -0.04 -23.26 19.15
C LEU A 26 0.21 -23.96 17.80
N PRO A 27 0.50 -23.19 16.73
CA PRO A 27 0.47 -21.74 16.71
C PRO A 27 -0.95 -21.20 16.78
N LEU A 28 -1.15 -20.10 17.49
CA LEU A 28 -2.41 -19.37 17.52
C LEU A 28 -2.32 -18.15 16.57
N LEU A 29 -3.16 -18.14 15.55
CA LEU A 29 -3.11 -17.16 14.47
C LEU A 29 -4.42 -16.39 14.41
N TYR A 30 -4.42 -15.12 14.79
CA TYR A 30 -5.58 -14.26 14.71
C TYR A 30 -5.31 -13.02 13.88
N ASN A 31 -6.33 -12.63 13.14
CA ASN A 31 -6.38 -11.42 12.35
C ASN A 31 -7.72 -10.73 12.57
N GLN A 32 -7.72 -9.41 12.58
CA GLN A 32 -8.94 -8.63 12.65
C GLN A 32 -8.92 -7.44 11.69
N TRP A 33 -10.11 -7.11 11.19
CA TRP A 33 -10.41 -5.84 10.57
C TRP A 33 -11.07 -4.97 11.64
N ALA A 34 -10.43 -3.88 12.00
CA ALA A 34 -10.84 -3.07 13.14
C ALA A 34 -10.51 -1.60 12.93
N ASN A 35 -10.99 -0.78 13.84
CA ASN A 35 -10.58 0.61 13.98
C ASN A 35 -9.73 0.80 15.22
N VAL A 36 -8.92 1.85 15.24
CA VAL A 36 -8.26 2.38 16.43
C VAL A 36 -8.38 3.90 16.44
N VAL A 37 -8.32 4.47 17.66
CA VAL A 37 -8.35 5.92 17.86
C VAL A 37 -7.04 6.35 18.51
N ARG A 38 -6.38 7.32 17.89
CA ARG A 38 -5.13 7.92 18.40
C ARG A 38 -5.29 9.43 18.45
N TRP A 39 -4.73 10.04 19.48
CA TRP A 39 -4.67 11.50 19.53
C TRP A 39 -3.71 12.01 18.46
N GLU A 40 -4.24 12.83 17.55
CA GLU A 40 -3.45 13.51 16.52
C GLU A 40 -3.74 15.02 16.58
N LYS A 41 -2.68 15.80 16.76
CA LYS A 41 -2.80 17.26 16.81
C LYS A 41 -3.08 17.84 15.42
N ASN A 42 -2.41 17.30 14.40
CA ASN A 42 -2.53 17.69 13.00
C ASN A 42 -2.93 16.47 12.17
N THR A 43 -4.19 16.42 11.79
CA THR A 43 -4.71 15.33 10.96
C THR A 43 -4.39 15.56 9.49
N ARG A 44 -4.27 14.46 8.73
CA ARG A 44 -4.05 14.44 7.28
C ARG A 44 -4.85 13.30 6.68
N PRO A 45 -5.65 13.52 5.63
CA PRO A 45 -6.45 12.47 5.02
C PRO A 45 -5.62 11.23 4.72
N PHE A 46 -6.13 10.06 5.11
CA PHE A 46 -5.51 8.73 4.98
C PHE A 46 -4.16 8.53 5.68
N LEU A 47 -3.32 9.55 5.81
CA LEU A 47 -1.96 9.43 6.34
C LEU A 47 -1.92 9.46 7.86
N ARG A 48 -2.64 10.42 8.45
CA ARG A 48 -2.76 10.63 9.91
C ARG A 48 -4.16 11.11 10.23
N THR A 49 -4.99 10.23 10.72
CA THR A 49 -6.35 10.51 11.17
C THR A 49 -6.48 10.15 12.64
N SER A 50 -7.40 10.80 13.35
CA SER A 50 -7.66 10.50 14.76
C SER A 50 -8.27 9.12 14.94
N GLU A 51 -9.05 8.67 13.98
CA GLU A 51 -9.54 7.31 13.85
C GLU A 51 -9.19 6.79 12.46
N PHE A 52 -8.79 5.52 12.37
CA PHE A 52 -8.51 4.87 11.10
C PHE A 52 -8.87 3.39 11.14
N LEU A 53 -9.20 2.85 9.98
CA LEU A 53 -9.41 1.43 9.76
C LEU A 53 -8.08 0.76 9.43
N TRP A 54 -7.91 -0.44 9.93
CA TRP A 54 -6.75 -1.25 9.63
C TRP A 54 -7.06 -2.75 9.65
N GLN A 55 -6.18 -3.49 9.09
CA GLN A 55 -6.01 -4.90 9.31
C GLN A 55 -4.83 -5.06 10.27
N GLU A 56 -5.01 -5.83 11.32
CA GLU A 56 -3.93 -6.22 12.22
C GLU A 56 -4.01 -7.71 12.54
N GLY A 57 -2.86 -8.34 12.59
CA GLY A 57 -2.72 -9.72 13.04
C GLY A 57 -1.91 -9.80 14.31
N HIS A 58 -2.24 -10.79 15.11
CA HIS A 58 -1.56 -11.11 16.34
C HIS A 58 -1.42 -12.64 16.42
N THR A 59 -0.21 -13.11 16.62
CA THR A 59 0.04 -14.56 16.65
C THR A 59 0.85 -14.95 17.86
N ALA A 60 0.76 -16.23 18.25
CA ALA A 60 1.56 -16.82 19.30
C ALA A 60 2.10 -18.17 18.83
N HIS A 61 3.36 -18.42 19.11
CA HIS A 61 4.13 -19.58 18.64
C HIS A 61 4.88 -20.25 19.79
N ALA A 62 5.24 -21.50 19.58
CA ALA A 62 6.00 -22.26 20.57
C ALA A 62 7.49 -21.89 20.58
N THR A 63 8.04 -21.48 19.43
CA THR A 63 9.47 -21.18 19.30
C THR A 63 9.72 -19.79 18.71
N ALA A 64 10.92 -19.28 18.94
CA ALA A 64 11.38 -18.01 18.39
C ALA A 64 11.47 -18.08 16.87
N GLU A 65 11.89 -19.21 16.32
CA GLU A 65 12.03 -19.46 14.90
C GLU A 65 10.67 -19.38 14.20
N GLU A 66 9.63 -20.04 14.75
CA GLU A 66 8.26 -19.98 14.21
C GLU A 66 7.72 -18.53 14.19
N ALA A 67 7.98 -17.76 15.25
CA ALA A 67 7.58 -16.36 15.33
C ALA A 67 8.32 -15.50 14.31
N GLN A 68 9.62 -15.75 14.10
CA GLN A 68 10.41 -15.05 13.08
C GLN A 68 9.90 -15.37 11.68
N GLU A 69 9.66 -16.64 11.35
CA GLU A 69 9.10 -17.06 10.06
C GLU A 69 7.75 -16.39 9.78
N GLU A 70 6.86 -16.32 10.78
CA GLU A 70 5.57 -15.65 10.61
C GLU A 70 5.72 -14.14 10.40
N THR A 71 6.65 -13.50 11.13
CA THR A 71 6.96 -12.08 10.97
C THR A 71 7.42 -11.77 9.54
N GLU A 72 8.32 -12.58 9.00
CA GLU A 72 8.85 -12.43 7.64
C GLU A 72 7.79 -12.75 6.58
N ARG A 73 7.00 -13.82 6.79
CA ARG A 73 5.89 -14.20 5.90
C ARG A 73 4.89 -13.07 5.73
N MET A 74 4.50 -12.42 6.82
CA MET A 74 3.53 -11.34 6.76
C MET A 74 4.09 -10.06 6.15
N LEU A 75 5.38 -9.79 6.35
CA LEU A 75 6.06 -8.72 5.63
C LEU A 75 6.03 -8.97 4.12
N GLU A 76 6.30 -10.21 3.69
CA GLU A 76 6.27 -10.61 2.28
C GLU A 76 4.86 -10.52 1.67
N VAL A 77 3.82 -10.93 2.40
CA VAL A 77 2.42 -10.76 1.97
C VAL A 77 2.10 -9.29 1.72
N TYR A 78 2.55 -8.41 2.60
CA TYR A 78 2.35 -6.98 2.41
C TYR A 78 3.16 -6.42 1.24
N ARG A 79 4.40 -6.90 1.05
CA ARG A 79 5.22 -6.53 -0.11
C ARG A 79 4.54 -6.93 -1.41
N ASP A 80 4.08 -8.16 -1.50
CA ASP A 80 3.37 -8.67 -2.67
C ASP A 80 2.13 -7.83 -2.99
N PHE A 81 1.33 -7.49 -1.97
CA PHE A 81 0.17 -6.63 -2.14
C PHE A 81 0.56 -5.22 -2.64
N MET A 82 1.58 -4.59 -2.02
CA MET A 82 2.04 -3.26 -2.43
C MET A 82 2.55 -3.26 -3.87
N GLU A 83 3.42 -4.21 -4.21
CA GLU A 83 4.08 -4.22 -5.51
C GLU A 83 3.18 -4.75 -6.62
N ASN A 84 2.52 -5.88 -6.40
CA ASN A 84 1.75 -6.55 -7.44
C ASN A 84 0.31 -6.04 -7.57
N VAL A 85 -0.33 -5.57 -6.50
CA VAL A 85 -1.72 -5.10 -6.56
C VAL A 85 -1.77 -3.57 -6.64
N LEU A 86 -1.06 -2.86 -5.75
CA LEU A 86 -1.04 -1.40 -5.73
C LEU A 86 -0.04 -0.77 -6.70
N ALA A 87 0.82 -1.56 -7.34
CA ALA A 87 1.92 -1.10 -8.20
C ALA A 87 2.87 -0.10 -7.50
N ILE A 88 3.07 -0.25 -6.20
CA ILE A 88 3.92 0.61 -5.38
C ILE A 88 5.20 -0.14 -5.01
N PRO A 89 6.36 0.22 -5.58
CA PRO A 89 7.64 -0.39 -5.21
C PRO A 89 8.04 0.02 -3.80
N VAL A 90 8.34 -0.96 -2.94
CA VAL A 90 8.73 -0.74 -1.54
C VAL A 90 10.15 -1.20 -1.27
N ILE A 91 10.75 -0.64 -0.22
CA ILE A 91 11.99 -1.10 0.38
C ILE A 91 11.63 -1.81 1.68
N CYS A 92 11.99 -3.09 1.77
CA CYS A 92 11.82 -3.87 2.99
C CYS A 92 13.11 -3.84 3.80
N GLY A 93 12.99 -3.71 5.12
CA GLY A 93 14.15 -3.70 5.98
C GLY A 93 13.79 -3.69 7.46
N ARG A 94 14.82 -3.81 8.30
CA ARG A 94 14.69 -3.77 9.75
C ARG A 94 14.77 -2.34 10.25
N LYS A 95 13.94 -1.96 11.20
CA LYS A 95 14.02 -0.68 11.92
C LYS A 95 15.20 -0.66 12.89
N SER A 96 15.76 0.53 13.12
CA SER A 96 16.74 0.74 14.20
C SER A 96 16.10 0.52 15.57
N GLU A 97 16.93 0.35 16.58
CA GLU A 97 16.49 0.20 17.98
C GLU A 97 15.65 1.39 18.47
N LYS A 98 15.89 2.57 17.92
CA LYS A 98 15.13 3.79 18.22
C LYS A 98 13.75 3.83 17.55
N GLU A 99 13.66 3.37 16.31
CA GLU A 99 12.47 3.47 15.46
C GLU A 99 11.58 2.21 15.51
N LYS A 100 12.06 1.13 16.16
CA LYS A 100 11.27 -0.09 16.31
C LYS A 100 10.08 0.10 17.23
N PHE A 101 9.09 -0.75 17.10
CA PHE A 101 7.92 -0.80 17.98
C PHE A 101 8.35 -1.08 19.42
N ALA A 102 7.81 -0.29 20.37
CA ALA A 102 8.17 -0.40 21.77
C ALA A 102 7.81 -1.79 22.33
N GLY A 103 8.80 -2.48 22.88
CA GLY A 103 8.65 -3.84 23.39
C GLY A 103 8.88 -4.96 22.37
N ALA A 104 9.02 -4.64 21.09
CA ALA A 104 9.40 -5.63 20.09
C ALA A 104 10.88 -6.01 20.18
N GLU A 105 11.22 -7.24 19.86
CA GLU A 105 12.58 -7.69 19.62
C GLU A 105 13.11 -7.13 18.30
N ALA A 106 12.29 -7.22 17.25
CA ALA A 106 12.57 -6.64 15.95
C ALA A 106 11.30 -6.08 15.31
N THR A 107 11.47 -5.01 14.53
CA THR A 107 10.42 -4.44 13.68
C THR A 107 10.91 -4.38 12.26
N TYR A 108 10.14 -4.94 11.37
CA TYR A 108 10.33 -4.87 9.93
C TYR A 108 9.31 -3.92 9.30
N THR A 109 9.69 -3.26 8.22
CA THR A 109 8.90 -2.19 7.61
C THR A 109 8.93 -2.26 6.10
N LEU A 110 7.89 -1.70 5.48
CA LEU A 110 7.82 -1.44 4.05
C LEU A 110 7.80 0.07 3.85
N GLU A 111 8.84 0.60 3.22
CA GLU A 111 9.00 2.03 2.98
C GLU A 111 8.82 2.33 1.49
N ALA A 112 7.89 3.21 1.16
CA ALA A 112 7.68 3.69 -0.20
C ALA A 112 8.16 5.12 -0.36
N MET A 113 8.54 5.48 -1.58
CA MET A 113 8.83 6.86 -1.96
C MET A 113 7.62 7.44 -2.70
N MET A 114 7.16 8.59 -2.26
CA MET A 114 6.09 9.34 -2.92
C MET A 114 6.67 10.19 -4.05
N GLN A 115 5.81 10.75 -4.91
CA GLN A 115 6.25 11.56 -6.06
C GLN A 115 7.07 12.80 -5.66
N ASP A 116 6.86 13.31 -4.45
CA ASP A 116 7.62 14.42 -3.89
C ASP A 116 8.98 14.04 -3.28
N GLY A 117 9.42 12.79 -3.49
CA GLY A 117 10.66 12.23 -2.96
C GLY A 117 10.61 11.84 -1.49
N LYS A 118 9.48 12.04 -0.80
CA LYS A 118 9.37 11.76 0.63
C LYS A 118 9.01 10.32 0.94
N ALA A 119 9.41 9.89 2.14
CA ALA A 119 9.16 8.54 2.63
C ALA A 119 7.74 8.38 3.19
N LEU A 120 7.10 7.25 2.89
CA LEU A 120 5.88 6.80 3.54
C LEU A 120 6.04 5.36 4.02
N GLN A 121 5.87 5.14 5.32
CA GLN A 121 5.78 3.78 5.88
C GLN A 121 4.42 3.19 5.51
N MET A 122 4.43 2.12 4.73
CA MET A 122 3.23 1.49 4.19
C MET A 122 2.66 0.42 5.11
N GLY A 123 3.52 -0.29 5.85
CA GLY A 123 3.13 -1.34 6.77
C GLY A 123 4.30 -1.79 7.63
N THR A 124 4.01 -2.57 8.67
CA THR A 124 5.01 -3.14 9.58
C THR A 124 4.67 -4.55 9.99
N SER A 125 5.71 -5.32 10.28
CA SER A 125 5.62 -6.63 10.91
C SER A 125 6.61 -6.69 12.07
N HIS A 126 6.14 -7.10 13.26
CA HIS A 126 6.89 -7.08 14.50
C HIS A 126 7.09 -8.49 15.03
N ASN A 127 8.33 -8.87 15.25
CA ASN A 127 8.67 -9.96 16.16
C ASN A 127 8.69 -9.36 17.57
N LEU A 128 7.77 -9.80 18.42
CA LEU A 128 7.66 -9.34 19.81
C LEU A 128 8.50 -10.18 20.77
N GLY A 129 9.13 -11.27 20.27
CA GLY A 129 9.84 -12.22 21.10
C GLY A 129 8.93 -12.80 22.18
N ASP A 130 9.48 -13.04 23.35
CA ASP A 130 8.76 -13.46 24.54
C ASP A 130 8.43 -12.31 25.52
N HIS A 131 8.74 -11.05 25.14
CA HIS A 131 8.62 -9.91 26.04
C HIS A 131 7.17 -9.66 26.47
N PHE A 132 6.23 -9.67 25.51
CA PHE A 132 4.81 -9.54 25.83
C PHE A 132 4.27 -10.78 26.53
N ALA A 133 4.74 -11.97 26.16
CA ALA A 133 4.33 -13.21 26.83
C ALA A 133 4.72 -13.19 28.30
N LYS A 134 5.92 -12.74 28.63
CA LYS A 134 6.37 -12.58 30.03
C LYS A 134 5.58 -11.49 30.76
N ALA A 135 5.29 -10.38 30.10
CA ALA A 135 4.55 -9.26 30.71
C ALA A 135 3.08 -9.61 31.03
N TYR A 136 2.46 -10.49 30.23
CA TYR A 136 1.06 -10.90 30.36
C TYR A 136 0.87 -12.34 30.87
N ASP A 137 1.96 -13.03 31.23
CA ASP A 137 1.98 -14.41 31.68
C ASP A 137 1.30 -15.38 30.68
N ILE A 138 1.69 -15.26 29.39
CA ILE A 138 1.20 -16.12 28.33
C ILE A 138 2.08 -17.36 28.28
N THR A 139 1.69 -18.40 29.03
CA THR A 139 2.42 -19.65 29.11
C THR A 139 1.60 -20.80 28.56
N TYR A 140 2.28 -21.84 28.10
CA TYR A 140 1.66 -23.09 27.66
C TYR A 140 2.37 -24.31 28.30
N LEU A 141 1.64 -25.39 28.49
CA LEU A 141 2.22 -26.67 28.93
C LEU A 141 2.86 -27.35 27.70
N SER A 142 4.19 -27.47 27.71
CA SER A 142 4.94 -28.11 26.63
C SER A 142 4.74 -29.65 26.63
N ARG A 143 5.23 -30.33 25.59
CA ARG A 143 5.17 -31.81 25.47
C ARG A 143 5.93 -32.51 26.57
N GLU A 144 6.94 -31.84 27.10
CA GLU A 144 7.78 -32.33 28.22
C GLU A 144 7.17 -32.05 29.60
N GLY A 145 5.95 -31.49 29.66
CA GLY A 145 5.25 -31.19 30.90
C GLY A 145 5.78 -29.97 31.65
N ARG A 146 6.45 -29.04 30.96
CA ARG A 146 6.95 -27.76 31.51
C ARG A 146 6.09 -26.60 31.06
N HIS A 147 5.95 -25.58 31.90
CA HIS A 147 5.39 -24.29 31.48
C HIS A 147 6.45 -23.45 30.80
N GLU A 148 6.17 -23.04 29.58
CA GLU A 148 7.07 -22.27 28.75
C GLU A 148 6.32 -21.04 28.23
N TYR A 149 7.04 -19.90 28.03
CA TYR A 149 6.46 -18.69 27.45
C TYR A 149 6.35 -18.80 25.95
N CYS A 150 5.27 -18.25 25.39
CA CYS A 150 5.10 -18.13 23.95
C CYS A 150 5.99 -17.05 23.36
N PHE A 151 6.28 -17.18 22.07
CA PHE A 151 6.82 -16.12 21.23
C PHE A 151 5.68 -15.52 20.42
N THR A 152 5.58 -14.18 20.39
CA THR A 152 4.44 -13.50 19.79
C THR A 152 4.85 -12.61 18.65
N THR A 153 3.93 -12.36 17.72
CA THR A 153 4.09 -11.39 16.63
C THR A 153 2.90 -10.46 16.57
N SER A 154 3.10 -9.28 15.99
CA SER A 154 2.01 -8.42 15.53
C SER A 154 2.39 -7.77 14.20
N TRP A 155 1.42 -7.59 13.32
CA TRP A 155 1.62 -7.03 11.99
C TRP A 155 0.37 -6.33 11.52
N GLY A 156 0.53 -5.28 10.69
CA GLY A 156 -0.61 -4.49 10.28
C GLY A 156 -0.36 -3.53 9.13
N VAL A 157 -1.46 -3.26 8.42
CA VAL A 157 -1.60 -2.23 7.40
C VAL A 157 -2.91 -1.49 7.58
N SER A 158 -2.96 -0.22 7.22
CA SER A 158 -4.11 0.64 7.45
C SER A 158 -4.57 1.33 6.16
N THR A 159 -5.65 2.08 6.26
CA THR A 159 -6.13 2.97 5.19
C THR A 159 -5.09 3.99 4.72
N ARG A 160 -3.94 4.11 5.40
CA ARG A 160 -2.76 4.84 4.87
C ARG A 160 -2.34 4.36 3.48
N MET A 161 -2.58 3.10 3.13
CA MET A 161 -2.30 2.57 1.80
C MET A 161 -3.06 3.32 0.70
N ILE A 162 -4.28 3.81 0.98
CA ILE A 162 -5.05 4.64 0.04
C ILE A 162 -4.31 5.95 -0.22
N GLY A 163 -3.83 6.61 0.83
CA GLY A 163 -2.99 7.80 0.70
C GLY A 163 -1.71 7.52 -0.09
N GLY A 164 -1.05 6.40 0.19
CA GLY A 164 0.14 5.96 -0.55
C GLY A 164 -0.15 5.74 -2.04
N LEU A 165 -1.27 5.09 -2.38
CA LEU A 165 -1.70 4.87 -3.76
C LEU A 165 -1.92 6.19 -4.50
N ILE A 166 -2.64 7.13 -3.88
CA ILE A 166 -2.92 8.45 -4.44
C ILE A 166 -1.61 9.23 -4.67
N MET A 167 -0.73 9.25 -3.68
CA MET A 167 0.53 10.01 -3.73
C MET A 167 1.58 9.37 -4.64
N THR A 168 1.47 8.09 -4.95
CA THR A 168 2.39 7.41 -5.88
C THR A 168 1.94 7.56 -7.33
N HIS A 169 0.64 7.53 -7.61
CA HIS A 169 0.13 7.41 -8.98
C HIS A 169 -0.70 8.60 -9.44
N GLY A 170 -1.38 9.31 -8.55
CA GLY A 170 -2.24 10.44 -8.90
C GLY A 170 -1.50 11.59 -9.59
N ASP A 171 -2.23 12.38 -10.34
CA ASP A 171 -1.73 13.59 -11.01
C ASP A 171 -2.71 14.76 -10.83
N ASP A 172 -2.43 15.91 -11.46
CA ASP A 172 -3.27 17.12 -11.39
C ASP A 172 -4.68 16.93 -12.01
N ARG A 173 -4.92 15.82 -12.72
CA ARG A 173 -6.21 15.48 -13.31
C ARG A 173 -7.05 14.56 -12.42
N GLY A 174 -6.47 14.03 -11.32
CA GLY A 174 -7.17 13.21 -10.34
C GLY A 174 -6.47 11.91 -10.01
N LEU A 175 -7.29 10.93 -9.63
CA LEU A 175 -6.81 9.58 -9.28
C LEU A 175 -6.28 8.83 -10.50
N MET A 176 -5.45 7.85 -10.22
CA MET A 176 -4.95 6.89 -11.21
C MET A 176 -4.82 5.53 -10.55
N PHE A 177 -5.75 4.63 -10.86
CA PHE A 177 -5.75 3.30 -10.25
C PHE A 177 -5.00 2.29 -11.10
N PRO A 178 -4.11 1.49 -10.49
CA PRO A 178 -3.65 0.26 -11.11
C PRO A 178 -4.84 -0.67 -11.41
N PRO A 179 -4.89 -1.30 -12.59
CA PRO A 179 -6.04 -2.12 -12.98
C PRO A 179 -6.44 -3.22 -12.00
N ARG A 180 -5.47 -3.79 -11.25
CA ARG A 180 -5.74 -4.87 -10.30
C ARG A 180 -6.60 -4.42 -9.12
N ILE A 181 -6.42 -3.18 -8.63
CA ILE A 181 -7.18 -2.64 -7.50
C ILE A 181 -8.36 -1.75 -7.94
N ALA A 182 -8.42 -1.29 -9.20
CA ALA A 182 -9.46 -0.37 -9.66
C ALA A 182 -10.88 -0.95 -9.45
N PRO A 183 -11.79 -0.26 -8.76
CA PRO A 183 -13.20 -0.69 -8.65
C PRO A 183 -13.86 -0.83 -10.02
N VAL A 184 -13.59 0.11 -10.91
CA VAL A 184 -13.96 0.09 -12.31
C VAL A 184 -12.69 0.03 -13.15
N GLN A 185 -12.48 -1.07 -13.89
CA GLN A 185 -11.31 -1.23 -14.76
C GLN A 185 -11.51 -0.55 -16.11
N LEU A 186 -12.74 -0.54 -16.57
CA LEU A 186 -13.13 -0.01 -17.87
C LEU A 186 -14.41 0.80 -17.76
N ILE A 187 -14.39 2.01 -18.29
CA ILE A 187 -15.60 2.80 -18.51
C ILE A 187 -15.93 2.85 -19.99
N ILE A 188 -17.15 2.50 -20.36
CA ILE A 188 -17.66 2.62 -21.74
C ILE A 188 -18.36 3.95 -21.87
N LEU A 189 -17.95 4.74 -22.86
CA LEU A 189 -18.52 6.06 -23.18
C LEU A 189 -19.08 6.05 -24.62
N PRO A 190 -20.42 5.98 -24.78
CA PRO A 190 -21.04 6.07 -26.09
C PRO A 190 -20.88 7.49 -26.64
N ILE A 191 -20.30 7.61 -27.83
CA ILE A 191 -20.14 8.87 -28.56
C ILE A 191 -21.30 9.06 -29.51
N ALA A 192 -21.98 10.22 -29.40
CA ALA A 192 -23.24 10.49 -30.13
C ALA A 192 -24.31 9.41 -29.81
N GLN A 193 -24.52 9.12 -28.53
CA GLN A 193 -25.43 8.08 -28.03
C GLN A 193 -26.87 8.20 -28.53
N HIS A 194 -27.31 9.40 -28.98
CA HIS A 194 -28.63 9.64 -29.58
C HIS A 194 -28.80 9.00 -30.97
N LYS A 195 -27.73 8.55 -31.61
CA LYS A 195 -27.79 7.87 -32.89
C LYS A 195 -28.21 6.41 -32.74
N PRO A 196 -29.02 5.87 -33.69
CA PRO A 196 -29.48 4.49 -33.61
C PRO A 196 -28.34 3.48 -33.48
N GLY A 197 -28.51 2.47 -32.63
CA GLY A 197 -27.58 1.36 -32.43
C GLY A 197 -26.35 1.62 -31.55
N VAL A 198 -26.08 2.88 -31.19
CA VAL A 198 -24.88 3.20 -30.38
C VAL A 198 -25.04 2.72 -28.95
N LEU A 199 -26.16 3.05 -28.29
CA LEU A 199 -26.43 2.57 -26.94
C LEU A 199 -26.60 1.05 -26.89
N ASP A 200 -27.33 0.45 -27.84
CA ASP A 200 -27.53 -0.99 -27.90
C ASP A 200 -26.17 -1.71 -27.93
N LYS A 201 -25.26 -1.23 -28.79
CA LYS A 201 -23.90 -1.80 -28.90
C LYS A 201 -23.09 -1.57 -27.63
N ALA A 202 -23.19 -0.42 -26.99
CA ALA A 202 -22.51 -0.15 -25.74
C ALA A 202 -22.98 -1.07 -24.60
N TYR A 203 -24.27 -1.34 -24.48
CA TYR A 203 -24.82 -2.31 -23.54
C TYR A 203 -24.41 -3.75 -23.85
N GLU A 204 -24.40 -4.13 -25.14
CA GLU A 204 -23.89 -5.44 -25.58
C GLU A 204 -22.43 -5.63 -25.14
N LEU A 205 -21.57 -4.62 -25.37
CA LEU A 205 -20.16 -4.65 -24.95
C LEU A 205 -20.02 -4.70 -23.42
N LYS A 206 -20.79 -3.89 -22.68
CA LYS A 206 -20.79 -3.96 -21.20
C LYS A 206 -21.05 -5.37 -20.72
N LYS A 207 -22.12 -5.99 -21.24
CA LYS A 207 -22.49 -7.36 -20.87
C LYS A 207 -21.38 -8.35 -21.22
N MET A 208 -20.90 -8.34 -22.45
CA MET A 208 -19.85 -9.24 -22.93
C MET A 208 -18.58 -9.16 -22.08
N LEU A 209 -18.14 -7.94 -21.76
CA LEU A 209 -16.90 -7.71 -20.99
C LEU A 209 -17.08 -8.04 -19.50
N SER A 210 -18.26 -7.76 -18.94
CA SER A 210 -18.59 -8.19 -17.57
C SER A 210 -18.66 -9.71 -17.45
N ASP A 211 -19.26 -10.41 -18.42
CA ASP A 211 -19.28 -11.87 -18.48
C ASP A 211 -17.87 -12.47 -18.61
N ALA A 212 -16.92 -11.71 -19.19
CA ALA A 212 -15.50 -12.07 -19.27
C ALA A 212 -14.70 -11.77 -17.98
N GLY A 213 -15.37 -11.26 -16.92
CA GLY A 213 -14.79 -10.99 -15.61
C GLY A 213 -14.10 -9.62 -15.49
N ILE A 214 -14.36 -8.69 -16.40
CA ILE A 214 -13.84 -7.31 -16.33
C ILE A 214 -14.84 -6.46 -15.55
N ARG A 215 -14.35 -5.63 -14.61
CA ARG A 215 -15.15 -4.66 -13.86
C ARG A 215 -15.45 -3.46 -14.78
N VAL A 216 -16.62 -3.47 -15.40
CA VAL A 216 -17.02 -2.52 -16.47
C VAL A 216 -18.19 -1.68 -16.02
N GLU A 217 -18.09 -0.38 -16.22
CA GLU A 217 -19.22 0.55 -16.15
C GLU A 217 -19.54 1.17 -17.51
N LEU A 218 -20.74 1.69 -17.66
CA LEU A 218 -21.23 2.39 -18.84
C LEU A 218 -21.83 3.72 -18.39
N ASP A 219 -21.38 4.82 -18.96
CA ASP A 219 -21.96 6.14 -18.70
C ASP A 219 -22.84 6.57 -19.88
N ASP A 220 -24.14 6.31 -19.74
CA ASP A 220 -25.19 6.70 -20.68
C ASP A 220 -25.91 7.99 -20.27
N SER A 221 -25.40 8.74 -19.30
CA SER A 221 -25.95 10.02 -18.87
C SER A 221 -26.05 11.03 -20.03
N ASP A 222 -26.88 12.05 -19.87
CA ASP A 222 -27.07 13.11 -20.88
C ASP A 222 -25.95 14.16 -20.88
N GLN A 223 -24.87 13.93 -20.12
CA GLN A 223 -23.74 14.84 -20.06
C GLN A 223 -22.92 14.85 -21.38
N SER A 224 -22.25 15.95 -21.64
CA SER A 224 -21.38 16.03 -22.81
C SER A 224 -20.20 15.05 -22.73
N ALA A 225 -19.71 14.58 -23.87
CA ALA A 225 -18.57 13.67 -23.94
C ALA A 225 -17.33 14.23 -23.17
N GLY A 226 -17.05 15.51 -23.32
CA GLY A 226 -15.93 16.16 -22.61
C GLY A 226 -16.09 16.13 -21.09
N TRP A 227 -17.31 16.32 -20.58
CA TRP A 227 -17.62 16.21 -19.15
C TRP A 227 -17.40 14.76 -18.66
N LYS A 228 -17.95 13.77 -19.37
CA LYS A 228 -17.77 12.35 -19.04
C LYS A 228 -16.28 11.96 -19.04
N PHE A 229 -15.52 12.41 -20.02
CA PHE A 229 -14.07 12.16 -20.08
C PHE A 229 -13.37 12.67 -18.83
N ASN A 230 -13.62 13.93 -18.46
CA ASN A 230 -13.00 14.54 -17.29
C ASN A 230 -13.43 13.86 -15.99
N GLN A 231 -14.71 13.54 -15.84
CA GLN A 231 -15.26 12.89 -14.64
C GLN A 231 -14.62 11.52 -14.39
N TRP A 232 -14.53 10.68 -15.42
CA TRP A 232 -13.96 9.35 -15.27
C TRP A 232 -12.43 9.33 -15.21
N GLU A 233 -11.79 10.33 -15.82
CA GLU A 233 -10.35 10.60 -15.67
C GLU A 233 -10.04 11.00 -14.23
N MET A 234 -10.83 11.90 -13.63
CA MET A 234 -10.70 12.32 -12.24
C MET A 234 -10.91 11.16 -11.25
N LYS A 235 -11.85 10.26 -11.53
CA LYS A 235 -12.09 9.03 -10.77
C LYS A 235 -10.99 7.98 -10.93
N GLY A 236 -10.05 8.17 -11.84
CA GLY A 236 -8.87 7.31 -12.00
C GLY A 236 -9.11 5.97 -12.66
N VAL A 237 -10.18 5.83 -13.44
CA VAL A 237 -10.47 4.59 -14.18
C VAL A 237 -9.33 4.29 -15.17
N PRO A 238 -8.71 3.09 -15.12
CA PRO A 238 -7.50 2.79 -15.89
C PRO A 238 -7.65 2.93 -17.39
N VAL A 239 -8.80 2.50 -17.93
CA VAL A 239 -9.05 2.52 -19.37
C VAL A 239 -10.45 3.03 -19.66
N ARG A 240 -10.55 3.93 -20.62
CA ARG A 240 -11.80 4.43 -21.21
C ARG A 240 -11.99 3.79 -22.56
N LEU A 241 -13.18 3.25 -22.84
CA LEU A 241 -13.60 2.73 -24.14
C LEU A 241 -14.58 3.75 -24.76
N GLU A 242 -14.24 4.30 -25.89
CA GLU A 242 -15.09 5.17 -26.70
C GLU A 242 -15.68 4.36 -27.85
N ILE A 243 -16.99 4.49 -28.09
CA ILE A 243 -17.65 3.85 -29.20
C ILE A 243 -18.69 4.78 -29.83
N GLY A 244 -18.60 4.99 -31.12
CA GLY A 244 -19.51 5.80 -31.90
C GLY A 244 -19.95 5.11 -33.19
N PRO A 245 -20.80 5.75 -34.04
CA PRO A 245 -21.32 5.13 -35.24
C PRO A 245 -20.25 4.61 -36.21
N LYS A 246 -19.16 5.38 -36.41
CA LYS A 246 -18.07 4.98 -37.28
C LYS A 246 -17.28 3.80 -36.73
N ASP A 247 -17.17 3.70 -35.41
CA ASP A 247 -16.46 2.60 -34.76
C ASP A 247 -17.27 1.30 -34.94
N ILE A 248 -18.60 1.38 -34.83
CA ILE A 248 -19.49 0.25 -35.05
C ILE A 248 -19.40 -0.22 -36.51
N GLU A 249 -19.44 0.71 -37.48
CA GLU A 249 -19.32 0.40 -38.91
C GLU A 249 -17.99 -0.35 -39.22
N ASN A 250 -16.92 0.01 -38.53
CA ASN A 250 -15.59 -0.56 -38.72
C ASN A 250 -15.31 -1.77 -37.80
N ASN A 251 -16.27 -2.26 -37.04
CA ASN A 251 -16.13 -3.31 -36.03
C ASN A 251 -14.95 -3.06 -35.08
N GLN A 252 -14.81 -1.82 -34.60
CA GLN A 252 -13.72 -1.38 -33.72
C GLN A 252 -14.23 -0.56 -32.55
N VAL A 253 -13.35 -0.33 -31.57
CA VAL A 253 -13.51 0.62 -30.46
C VAL A 253 -12.22 1.41 -30.29
N VAL A 254 -12.29 2.55 -29.57
CA VAL A 254 -11.11 3.31 -29.17
C VAL A 254 -10.89 3.12 -27.70
N LEU A 255 -9.75 2.58 -27.31
CA LEU A 255 -9.30 2.50 -25.93
C LEU A 255 -8.38 3.68 -25.62
N VAL A 256 -8.58 4.30 -24.47
CA VAL A 256 -7.73 5.40 -24.00
C VAL A 256 -7.20 5.06 -22.61
N ARG A 257 -5.90 5.02 -22.47
CA ARG A 257 -5.23 4.79 -21.20
C ARG A 257 -5.29 6.02 -20.31
N ARG A 258 -5.55 5.84 -19.01
CA ARG A 258 -5.52 6.94 -18.02
C ARG A 258 -4.11 7.43 -17.74
N ASP A 259 -3.14 6.53 -17.73
CA ASP A 259 -1.77 6.79 -17.28
C ASP A 259 -0.88 7.47 -18.33
N THR A 260 -1.17 7.28 -19.63
CA THR A 260 -0.38 7.85 -20.74
C THR A 260 -1.21 8.71 -21.69
N HIS A 261 -2.53 8.67 -21.58
CA HIS A 261 -3.48 9.26 -22.54
C HIS A 261 -3.38 8.74 -23.97
N GLU A 262 -2.69 7.62 -24.16
CA GLU A 262 -2.57 6.94 -25.44
C GLU A 262 -3.93 6.45 -25.93
N LYS A 263 -4.20 6.67 -27.22
CA LYS A 263 -5.40 6.17 -27.93
C LYS A 263 -5.04 4.98 -28.80
N ILE A 264 -5.74 3.87 -28.58
CA ILE A 264 -5.50 2.60 -29.26
C ILE A 264 -6.80 2.19 -29.96
N PHE A 265 -6.75 1.98 -31.27
CA PHE A 265 -7.87 1.46 -32.04
C PHE A 265 -7.78 -0.09 -32.04
N VAL A 266 -8.82 -0.76 -31.59
CA VAL A 266 -8.85 -2.23 -31.47
C VAL A 266 -10.13 -2.80 -32.05
N SER A 267 -10.05 -4.01 -32.61
CA SER A 267 -11.22 -4.74 -33.08
C SER A 267 -12.10 -5.12 -31.89
N ILE A 268 -13.42 -5.17 -32.11
CA ILE A 268 -14.36 -5.74 -31.15
C ILE A 268 -14.14 -7.25 -31.02
N ASP A 269 -13.70 -7.91 -32.09
CA ASP A 269 -13.35 -9.32 -32.03
C ASP A 269 -12.10 -9.55 -31.16
N GLY A 270 -12.24 -10.37 -30.12
CA GLY A 270 -11.17 -10.63 -29.16
C GLY A 270 -10.92 -9.49 -28.16
N LEU A 271 -11.82 -8.52 -28.06
CA LEU A 271 -11.67 -7.32 -27.21
C LEU A 271 -11.37 -7.65 -25.75
N ALA A 272 -12.02 -8.68 -25.19
CA ALA A 272 -11.81 -9.07 -23.79
C ALA A 272 -10.37 -9.50 -23.51
N ASP A 273 -9.75 -10.27 -24.40
CA ASP A 273 -8.35 -10.70 -24.26
C ASP A 273 -7.39 -9.54 -24.46
N THR A 274 -7.68 -8.67 -25.44
CA THR A 274 -6.92 -7.43 -25.65
C THR A 274 -6.93 -6.53 -24.41
N LEU A 275 -8.09 -6.37 -23.77
CA LEU A 275 -8.22 -5.58 -22.54
C LEU A 275 -7.46 -6.19 -21.36
N LYS A 276 -7.49 -7.51 -21.18
CA LYS A 276 -6.71 -8.19 -20.11
C LYS A 276 -5.22 -7.96 -20.29
N GLN A 277 -4.71 -8.08 -21.51
CA GLN A 277 -3.31 -7.77 -21.82
C GLN A 277 -2.98 -6.29 -21.61
N LEU A 278 -3.88 -5.38 -21.98
CA LEU A 278 -3.69 -3.96 -21.76
C LEU A 278 -3.67 -3.63 -20.26
N PHE A 279 -4.53 -4.25 -19.44
CA PHE A 279 -4.51 -4.07 -18.00
C PHE A 279 -3.20 -4.53 -17.36
N ASP A 280 -2.64 -5.67 -17.79
CA ASP A 280 -1.33 -6.12 -17.32
C ASP A 280 -0.21 -5.15 -17.74
N THR A 281 -0.29 -4.61 -18.95
CA THR A 281 0.64 -3.58 -19.43
C THR A 281 0.56 -2.32 -18.59
N VAL A 282 -0.64 -1.78 -18.37
CA VAL A 282 -0.84 -0.58 -17.54
C VAL A 282 -0.33 -0.82 -16.10
N GLN A 283 -0.64 -1.98 -15.52
CA GLN A 283 -0.18 -2.36 -14.18
C GLN A 283 1.35 -2.32 -14.08
N ASN A 284 2.02 -2.93 -15.04
CA ASN A 284 3.49 -3.00 -15.07
C ASN A 284 4.13 -1.63 -15.35
N ASP A 285 3.56 -0.84 -16.26
CA ASP A 285 4.07 0.50 -16.58
C ASP A 285 3.96 1.44 -15.38
N MET A 286 2.85 1.38 -14.64
CA MET A 286 2.68 2.15 -13.41
C MET A 286 3.70 1.77 -12.34
N TYR A 287 3.93 0.46 -12.12
CA TYR A 287 4.95 -0.03 -11.21
C TYR A 287 6.35 0.42 -11.62
N ASN A 288 6.71 0.26 -12.89
CA ASN A 288 8.03 0.60 -13.40
C ASN A 288 8.29 2.10 -13.30
N ARG A 289 7.32 2.95 -13.62
CA ARG A 289 7.42 4.41 -13.48
C ARG A 289 7.71 4.81 -12.02
N ALA A 290 6.98 4.24 -11.07
CA ALA A 290 7.20 4.50 -9.64
C ALA A 290 8.57 3.97 -9.18
N LYS A 291 9.00 2.81 -9.68
CA LYS A 291 10.32 2.23 -9.40
C LYS A 291 11.47 3.09 -9.94
N GLU A 292 11.36 3.55 -11.17
CA GLU A 292 12.34 4.43 -11.80
C GLU A 292 12.42 5.76 -11.06
N ASN A 293 11.29 6.35 -10.66
CA ASN A 293 11.26 7.55 -9.82
C ASN A 293 12.05 7.32 -8.52
N ARG A 294 11.82 6.21 -7.82
CA ARG A 294 12.55 5.86 -6.60
C ARG A 294 14.06 5.72 -6.87
N ILE A 295 14.44 5.04 -7.93
CA ILE A 295 15.87 4.84 -8.28
C ILE A 295 16.54 6.18 -8.57
N MET A 296 15.93 7.02 -9.38
CA MET A 296 16.46 8.34 -9.75
C MET A 296 16.62 9.28 -8.54
N HIS A 297 15.76 9.14 -7.53
CA HIS A 297 15.76 9.96 -6.33
C HIS A 297 16.38 9.23 -5.11
N THR A 298 17.17 8.18 -5.35
CA THR A 298 17.95 7.51 -4.30
C THR A 298 19.44 7.72 -4.56
N VAL A 299 20.14 8.36 -3.64
CA VAL A 299 21.56 8.65 -3.74
C VAL A 299 22.34 7.99 -2.61
N VAL A 300 23.66 7.82 -2.80
CA VAL A 300 24.57 7.33 -1.75
C VAL A 300 25.33 8.53 -1.19
N ALA A 301 25.33 8.67 0.15
CA ALA A 301 26.10 9.71 0.84
C ALA A 301 27.28 9.11 1.60
N LYS A 302 28.45 9.74 1.44
CA LYS A 302 29.70 9.37 2.11
C LYS A 302 30.04 10.27 3.30
N ASN A 303 29.33 11.38 3.43
CA ASN A 303 29.50 12.38 4.49
C ASN A 303 28.18 13.09 4.78
N MET A 304 28.17 13.93 5.83
CA MET A 304 26.97 14.64 6.29
C MET A 304 26.49 15.71 5.31
N ASP A 305 27.36 16.34 4.54
CA ASP A 305 26.98 17.35 3.57
C ASP A 305 26.23 16.72 2.39
N GLU A 306 26.74 15.60 1.88
CA GLU A 306 26.07 14.80 0.85
C GLU A 306 24.73 14.23 1.35
N LEU A 307 24.68 13.77 2.61
CA LEU A 307 23.44 13.29 3.21
C LEU A 307 22.40 14.41 3.31
N ASN A 308 22.78 15.58 3.81
CA ASN A 308 21.88 16.72 3.95
C ASN A 308 21.37 17.22 2.59
N ALA A 309 22.21 17.23 1.57
CA ALA A 309 21.81 17.57 0.22
C ALA A 309 20.87 16.52 -0.40
N GLY A 310 21.16 15.25 -0.22
CA GLY A 310 20.41 14.14 -0.78
C GLY A 310 18.99 14.02 -0.23
N VAL A 311 18.81 14.16 1.09
CA VAL A 311 17.47 13.97 1.72
C VAL A 311 16.45 15.03 1.30
N GLN A 312 16.89 16.15 0.73
CA GLN A 312 15.97 17.17 0.21
C GLN A 312 15.24 16.72 -1.07
N ASN A 313 15.81 15.73 -1.78
CA ASN A 313 15.29 15.28 -3.08
C ASN A 313 14.82 13.82 -3.09
N GLY A 314 15.02 13.07 -2.01
CA GLY A 314 14.62 11.67 -1.98
C GLY A 314 15.26 10.86 -0.85
N PHE A 315 15.54 9.61 -1.14
CA PHE A 315 16.21 8.70 -0.21
C PHE A 315 17.72 8.81 -0.30
N VAL A 316 18.36 8.62 0.82
CA VAL A 316 19.81 8.54 0.90
C VAL A 316 20.21 7.21 1.53
N LYS A 317 21.06 6.48 0.85
CA LYS A 317 21.80 5.36 1.42
C LYS A 317 23.03 5.92 2.12
N ALA A 318 23.16 5.65 3.40
CA ALA A 318 24.28 6.13 4.21
C ALA A 318 24.77 5.06 5.17
N MET A 319 26.04 5.16 5.56
CA MET A 319 26.60 4.29 6.58
C MET A 319 26.26 4.82 7.97
N TRP A 320 25.86 3.92 8.87
CA TRP A 320 25.46 4.23 10.24
C TRP A 320 26.16 3.30 11.22
N CYS A 321 26.66 3.84 12.32
CA CYS A 321 27.41 3.11 13.34
C CYS A 321 26.55 2.28 14.33
N GLY A 322 25.23 2.26 14.16
CA GLY A 322 24.33 1.58 15.11
C GLY A 322 23.99 2.40 16.36
N ASP A 323 24.63 3.55 16.58
CA ASP A 323 24.41 4.35 17.78
C ASP A 323 23.21 5.30 17.61
N ARG A 324 22.34 5.31 18.62
CA ARG A 324 21.18 6.20 18.72
C ARG A 324 21.57 7.69 18.67
N ALA A 325 22.70 8.08 19.30
CA ALA A 325 23.13 9.46 19.29
C ALA A 325 23.50 9.96 17.89
N CYS A 326 24.04 9.08 17.05
CA CYS A 326 24.30 9.37 15.65
C CYS A 326 23.00 9.59 14.86
N GLU A 327 22.00 8.75 15.10
CA GLU A 327 20.66 8.87 14.49
C GLU A 327 19.93 10.15 14.94
N ASP A 328 20.03 10.52 16.22
CA ASP A 328 19.50 11.77 16.74
C ASP A 328 20.13 12.98 16.05
N LYS A 329 21.46 12.95 15.85
CA LYS A 329 22.20 14.00 15.17
C LYS A 329 21.82 14.13 13.68
N ILE A 330 21.62 13.02 12.98
CA ILE A 330 21.09 13.04 11.60
C ILE A 330 19.77 13.80 11.56
N LYS A 331 18.85 13.44 12.46
CA LYS A 331 17.53 14.08 12.52
C LYS A 331 17.61 15.57 12.86
N GLU A 332 18.46 15.95 13.81
CA GLU A 332 18.67 17.36 14.20
C GLU A 332 19.22 18.20 13.04
N MET A 333 20.18 17.65 12.29
CA MET A 333 20.85 18.39 11.21
C MET A 333 20.07 18.46 9.91
N THR A 334 19.27 17.44 9.60
CA THR A 334 18.64 17.28 8.28
C THR A 334 17.12 17.26 8.30
N GLY A 335 16.51 17.08 9.47
CA GLY A 335 15.08 16.81 9.62
C GLY A 335 14.66 15.39 9.17
N ALA A 336 15.57 14.62 8.58
CA ALA A 336 15.32 13.26 8.12
C ALA A 336 15.52 12.23 9.24
N THR A 337 14.90 11.07 9.08
CA THR A 337 15.07 9.93 10.01
C THR A 337 15.59 8.71 9.27
N THR A 338 16.23 7.80 9.97
CA THR A 338 16.54 6.47 9.46
C THR A 338 15.23 5.74 9.18
N ARG A 339 15.09 5.21 7.97
CA ARG A 339 13.86 4.51 7.57
C ARG A 339 13.95 3.02 7.86
N CYS A 340 14.98 2.38 7.35
CA CYS A 340 15.29 0.98 7.62
C CYS A 340 16.73 0.64 7.22
N MET A 341 17.21 -0.46 7.74
CA MET A 341 18.35 -1.22 7.24
C MET A 341 17.79 -2.24 6.24
N PRO A 342 18.05 -2.08 4.94
CA PRO A 342 17.46 -2.96 3.92
C PRO A 342 18.02 -4.38 4.03
N PHE A 343 17.23 -5.37 3.57
CA PHE A 343 17.68 -6.77 3.57
C PHE A 343 18.73 -7.08 2.50
N ASP A 344 18.74 -6.28 1.44
CA ASP A 344 19.68 -6.36 0.32
C ASP A 344 20.86 -5.40 0.46
N ALA A 345 21.13 -4.96 1.69
CA ALA A 345 22.33 -4.17 1.97
C ALA A 345 23.58 -4.98 1.60
N ASP A 346 24.45 -4.39 0.80
CA ASP A 346 25.74 -4.99 0.49
C ASP A 346 26.50 -5.24 1.80
N ASP A 347 26.99 -6.47 2.00
CA ASP A 347 27.93 -6.81 3.07
C ASP A 347 29.21 -5.99 2.85
N ILE A 348 29.24 -4.79 3.40
CA ILE A 348 30.48 -3.99 3.41
C ILE A 348 31.37 -4.57 4.48
N ALA A 349 32.21 -5.47 4.05
CA ALA A 349 32.97 -6.44 4.83
C ALA A 349 34.00 -5.90 5.83
N ASP A 350 34.14 -4.60 6.07
CA ASP A 350 35.32 -4.13 6.81
C ASP A 350 35.12 -3.13 7.94
N ILE A 351 33.91 -2.67 8.26
CA ILE A 351 33.69 -1.78 9.41
C ILE A 351 32.28 -2.04 9.98
N HIS A 352 32.12 -1.96 11.29
CA HIS A 352 30.87 -2.03 12.06
C HIS A 352 29.84 -0.95 11.67
N LEU A 353 29.61 -0.76 10.38
CA LEU A 353 28.69 0.22 9.80
C LEU A 353 27.54 -0.51 9.10
N LEU A 354 26.33 -0.10 9.40
CA LEU A 354 25.11 -0.62 8.79
C LEU A 354 24.67 0.34 7.69
N GLU A 355 24.33 -0.19 6.50
CA GLU A 355 23.67 0.61 5.48
C GLU A 355 22.25 0.94 5.93
N VAL A 356 21.88 2.22 5.89
CA VAL A 356 20.54 2.67 6.23
C VAL A 356 19.97 3.54 5.13
N PHE A 357 18.68 3.41 4.88
CA PHE A 357 17.92 4.40 4.13
C PHE A 357 17.51 5.53 5.06
N VAL A 358 17.82 6.76 4.66
CA VAL A 358 17.44 7.99 5.36
C VAL A 358 16.52 8.78 4.44
N GLY A 359 15.46 9.34 5.01
CA GLY A 359 14.52 10.13 4.23
C GLY A 359 13.61 10.98 5.09
N ILE A 360 13.08 12.04 4.53
CA ILE A 360 12.08 12.89 5.16
C ILE A 360 10.72 12.19 5.03
N LEU A 361 9.99 12.07 6.14
CA LEU A 361 8.62 11.57 6.13
C LEU A 361 7.72 12.54 5.35
N THR A 362 6.87 11.99 4.51
CA THR A 362 5.88 12.79 3.83
C THR A 362 4.94 13.44 4.85
N GLU A 363 4.88 14.75 4.76
CA GLU A 363 3.95 15.56 5.50
C GLU A 363 2.92 16.22 4.58
N VAL A 364 3.01 15.96 3.28
CA VAL A 364 2.37 16.76 2.24
C VAL A 364 0.87 16.56 2.20
N ILE A 365 0.23 17.68 2.01
CA ILE A 365 -1.18 17.87 1.68
C ILE A 365 -1.34 17.51 0.20
N ALA A 366 -1.50 16.25 -0.12
CA ALA A 366 -2.00 15.89 -1.43
C ALA A 366 -3.53 15.78 -1.36
N ALA A 367 -4.15 16.69 -2.04
CA ALA A 367 -5.44 16.54 -2.65
C ALA A 367 -6.70 16.70 -1.78
N TYR A 368 -7.16 17.92 -1.67
CA TYR A 368 -8.58 18.23 -1.50
C TYR A 368 -9.45 17.60 -2.60
N ILE A 369 -8.90 17.38 -3.79
CA ILE A 369 -9.62 16.80 -4.95
C ILE A 369 -9.84 15.29 -4.80
N ALA A 370 -8.91 14.57 -4.16
CA ALA A 370 -9.01 13.12 -4.01
C ALA A 370 -10.01 12.68 -2.92
N LEU A 371 -10.34 13.55 -1.97
CA LEU A 371 -11.22 13.18 -0.86
C LEU A 371 -12.68 13.03 -1.32
N ASP A 372 -13.19 13.97 -2.11
CA ASP A 372 -14.57 13.91 -2.62
C ASP A 372 -14.76 12.71 -3.58
N VAL A 373 -13.76 12.43 -4.41
CA VAL A 373 -13.79 11.29 -5.35
C VAL A 373 -13.62 9.95 -4.64
N ALA A 374 -12.79 9.88 -3.60
CA ALA A 374 -12.62 8.64 -2.84
C ALA A 374 -13.86 8.29 -2.00
N LEU A 375 -14.59 9.30 -1.51
CA LEU A 375 -15.85 9.10 -0.79
C LEU A 375 -16.96 8.61 -1.74
N GLU A 376 -17.07 9.16 -2.95
CA GLU A 376 -18.00 8.67 -3.96
C GLU A 376 -17.72 7.21 -4.41
N ILE A 377 -16.44 6.79 -4.42
CA ILE A 377 -16.05 5.41 -4.76
C ILE A 377 -16.45 4.44 -3.65
N LEU A 378 -16.36 4.87 -2.39
CA LEU A 378 -16.78 4.06 -1.24
C LEU A 378 -18.30 3.89 -1.21
N ASP A 379 -19.07 4.93 -1.55
CA ASP A 379 -20.54 4.86 -1.65
C ASP A 379 -21.02 3.89 -2.77
N VAL A 380 -20.27 3.77 -3.87
CA VAL A 380 -20.55 2.81 -4.94
C VAL A 380 -20.31 1.36 -4.48
N ALA A 381 -19.37 1.13 -3.58
CA ALA A 381 -19.06 -0.20 -3.04
C ALA A 381 -20.09 -0.68 -1.99
N GLU A 382 -20.81 0.23 -1.32
CA GLU A 382 -21.89 -0.12 -0.38
C GLU A 382 -23.26 -0.31 -1.05
N GLY A 383 -23.41 0.09 -2.31
CA GLY A 383 -24.66 0.00 -3.08
C GLY A 383 -24.77 -1.19 -4.03
N SER A 384 -23.81 -2.14 -4.02
CA SER A 384 -23.81 -3.32 -4.91
C SER A 384 -23.98 -4.64 -4.17
#